data_f778326e8caa6b939d92db5e240efd8f
#
_entry.id   f778326e8caa6b939d92db5e240efd8f
#
_cell.length_a   1.000
_cell.length_b   1.000
_cell.length_c   1.000
_cell.angle_alpha   90.00
_cell.angle_beta   90.00
_cell.angle_gamma   90.00
#
_symmetry.space_group_name_H-M   'P 1'
#
loop_
_entity.id
_entity.type
_entity.pdbx_description
1 polymer ?
#
loop_
_entity_poly.entity_id
_entity_poly.type
_entity_poly.pdbx_seq_one_letter_code
_entity_poly.pdbx_strand_id
1 'polypeptide(L)'
;MRRLLVICGPTASGKTALGVELAERLGAEIVSADSQQCYRGLDAGTAKPTPEEQARARHHLLDVADPEEQLDAALDDIGRRGKPAIVAGGTGLWIRALLHGLLDAPGASPQFRAALRLELERLGAPALHARLAQVDAEAAARILPNDKVRIERALEVHALSGKPLSELQREHRFAALRYQPLIWFLDPPRELLRERIEARTRRMFAEGALRRETEWLVSRGAAKALKIIGYGECAEALRTGDWRMAEERTRSRTWRYAKRQRTWFARDAGAPLEWPFDALRLCRLAGRWYEGAPAGGE
;
A
#
# COMPACT_ATOMS: atom_id res chain seq x y z
N MET A 1 -17.65 3.86 18.10
CA MET A 1 -16.57 3.46 17.17
C MET A 1 -15.26 4.07 17.63
N ARG A 2 -14.15 3.32 17.57
CA ARG A 2 -12.82 3.82 17.91
C ARG A 2 -12.38 4.87 16.89
N ARG A 3 -11.81 5.98 17.36
CA ARG A 3 -11.25 7.01 16.50
C ARG A 3 -9.90 6.59 15.95
N LEU A 4 -9.64 6.87 14.68
CA LEU A 4 -8.46 6.43 13.95
C LEU A 4 -7.97 7.54 13.02
N LEU A 5 -6.77 8.05 13.24
CA LEU A 5 -6.11 8.94 12.27
C LEU A 5 -5.46 8.10 11.18
N VAL A 6 -5.77 8.42 9.94
CA VAL A 6 -5.21 7.77 8.74
C VAL A 6 -4.41 8.79 7.94
N ILE A 7 -3.10 8.57 7.78
CA ILE A 7 -2.22 9.39 6.96
C ILE A 7 -1.89 8.60 5.69
N CYS A 8 -2.47 8.99 4.58
CA CYS A 8 -2.30 8.31 3.31
C CYS A 8 -1.69 9.23 2.24
N GLY A 9 -1.24 8.64 1.13
CA GLY A 9 -0.67 9.40 0.02
C GLY A 9 0.40 8.61 -0.73
N PRO A 10 0.96 9.21 -1.82
CA PRO A 10 1.98 8.56 -2.62
C PRO A 10 3.27 8.30 -1.85
N THR A 11 4.09 7.38 -2.35
CA THR A 11 5.47 7.23 -1.85
C THR A 11 6.21 8.56 -1.97
N ALA A 12 7.11 8.83 -1.04
CA ALA A 12 7.86 10.10 -0.91
C ALA A 12 7.01 11.35 -0.58
N SER A 13 5.73 11.21 -0.17
CA SER A 13 4.90 12.37 0.24
C SER A 13 5.21 12.91 1.63
N GLY A 14 6.00 12.21 2.47
CA GLY A 14 6.33 12.64 3.83
C GLY A 14 5.45 12.03 4.93
N LYS A 15 4.67 10.98 4.62
CA LYS A 15 3.78 10.32 5.59
C LYS A 15 4.51 9.85 6.86
N THR A 16 5.68 9.22 6.70
CA THR A 16 6.47 8.71 7.82
C THR A 16 6.87 9.84 8.75
N ALA A 17 7.48 10.89 8.22
CA ALA A 17 7.92 12.03 9.03
C ALA A 17 6.77 12.69 9.79
N LEU A 18 5.63 12.93 9.12
CA LEU A 18 4.45 13.48 9.78
C LEU A 18 3.88 12.51 10.82
N GLY A 19 3.81 11.22 10.49
CA GLY A 19 3.30 10.18 11.41
C GLY A 19 4.14 10.10 12.68
N VAL A 20 5.47 10.10 12.56
CA VAL A 20 6.40 10.08 13.70
C VAL A 20 6.25 11.34 14.57
N GLU A 21 6.21 12.54 13.96
CA GLU A 21 6.04 13.78 14.71
C GLU A 21 4.72 13.83 15.48
N LEU A 22 3.63 13.41 14.86
CA LEU A 22 2.32 13.34 15.53
C LEU A 22 2.30 12.27 16.63
N ALA A 23 2.87 11.11 16.38
CA ALA A 23 2.91 10.03 17.37
C ALA A 23 3.70 10.42 18.61
N GLU A 24 4.84 11.06 18.44
CA GLU A 24 5.66 11.56 19.54
C GLU A 24 4.91 12.59 20.41
N ARG A 25 4.22 13.55 19.78
CA ARG A 25 3.49 14.61 20.47
C ARG A 25 2.19 14.15 21.14
N LEU A 26 1.52 13.16 20.54
CA LEU A 26 0.22 12.65 21.04
C LEU A 26 0.36 11.39 21.89
N GLY A 27 1.57 10.86 22.10
CA GLY A 27 1.75 9.56 22.75
C GLY A 27 1.12 8.41 21.97
N ALA A 28 0.94 8.59 20.64
CA ALA A 28 0.31 7.61 19.76
C ALA A 28 1.30 6.56 19.28
N GLU A 29 0.77 5.46 18.74
CA GLU A 29 1.57 4.43 18.09
C GLU A 29 1.19 4.35 16.60
N ILE A 30 2.17 4.00 15.75
CA ILE A 30 2.01 4.00 14.29
C ILE A 30 1.76 2.57 13.82
N VAL A 31 0.77 2.38 12.96
CA VAL A 31 0.51 1.13 12.26
C VAL A 31 0.81 1.34 10.77
N SER A 32 1.83 0.64 10.26
CA SER A 32 2.22 0.74 8.85
C SER A 32 1.18 0.07 7.95
N ALA A 33 0.60 0.83 7.03
CA ALA A 33 -0.26 0.33 5.96
C ALA A 33 0.49 0.30 4.61
N ASP A 34 1.67 -0.30 4.62
CA ASP A 34 2.51 -0.50 3.44
C ASP A 34 2.84 -1.99 3.24
N SER A 35 2.35 -2.57 2.15
CA SER A 35 2.50 -3.99 1.83
C SER A 35 3.93 -4.44 1.53
N GLN A 36 4.89 -3.51 1.46
CA GLN A 36 6.28 -3.82 1.21
C GLN A 36 7.14 -3.75 2.48
N GLN A 37 6.77 -2.87 3.42
CA GLN A 37 7.50 -2.70 4.68
C GLN A 37 7.31 -3.85 5.67
N CYS A 38 6.35 -4.73 5.41
CA CYS A 38 6.12 -5.92 6.24
C CYS A 38 7.19 -7.01 6.09
N TYR A 39 7.99 -6.99 5.02
CA TYR A 39 9.00 -8.02 4.79
C TYR A 39 10.26 -7.76 5.63
N ARG A 40 10.71 -8.80 6.36
CA ARG A 40 11.97 -8.76 7.14
C ARG A 40 13.17 -8.62 6.24
N GLY A 41 14.12 -7.73 6.61
CA GLY A 41 15.37 -7.54 5.89
C GLY A 41 15.24 -6.82 4.55
N LEU A 42 14.11 -6.17 4.29
CA LEU A 42 13.88 -5.34 3.10
C LEU A 42 13.65 -3.89 3.54
N ASP A 43 14.69 -3.18 3.87
CA ASP A 43 14.61 -1.86 4.50
C ASP A 43 14.85 -0.73 3.48
N ALA A 44 15.94 -0.80 2.73
CA ALA A 44 16.32 0.22 1.77
C ALA A 44 15.33 0.31 0.60
N GLY A 45 15.03 -0.82 -0.04
CA GLY A 45 14.12 -0.87 -1.20
C GLY A 45 12.68 -0.51 -0.88
N THR A 46 12.22 -0.80 0.34
CA THR A 46 10.86 -0.49 0.80
C THR A 46 10.75 0.87 1.47
N ALA A 47 11.89 1.51 1.78
CA ALA A 47 11.99 2.73 2.57
C ALA A 47 11.23 2.63 3.89
N LYS A 48 11.53 1.61 4.66
CA LYS A 48 11.06 1.52 6.05
C LYS A 48 11.48 2.75 6.85
N PRO A 49 10.74 3.10 7.91
CA PRO A 49 11.20 4.08 8.89
C PRO A 49 12.59 3.72 9.38
N THR A 50 13.47 4.72 9.50
CA THR A 50 14.84 4.51 10.00
C THR A 50 14.83 4.07 11.47
N PRO A 51 15.93 3.48 11.99
CA PRO A 51 16.02 3.17 13.42
C PRO A 51 15.75 4.37 14.33
N GLU A 52 16.19 5.57 13.91
CA GLU A 52 15.94 6.82 14.64
C GLU A 52 14.45 7.19 14.64
N GLU A 53 13.75 7.04 13.49
CA GLU A 53 12.31 7.25 13.39
C GLU A 53 11.54 6.23 14.24
N GLN A 54 11.98 4.97 14.24
CA GLN A 54 11.37 3.91 15.06
C GLN A 54 11.61 4.10 16.57
N ALA A 55 12.74 4.70 16.96
CA ALA A 55 13.03 5.04 18.36
C ALA A 55 12.12 6.16 18.89
N ARG A 56 11.67 7.10 18.04
CA ARG A 56 10.79 8.21 18.40
C ARG A 56 9.33 7.81 18.57
N ALA A 57 8.88 6.81 17.84
CA ALA A 57 7.52 6.32 17.92
C ALA A 57 7.46 4.81 17.67
N ARG A 58 6.67 4.10 18.47
CA ARG A 58 6.47 2.67 18.27
C ARG A 58 5.72 2.40 16.97
N HIS A 59 6.33 1.57 16.11
CA HIS A 59 5.74 1.12 14.86
C HIS A 59 5.28 -0.33 14.95
N HIS A 60 4.14 -0.61 14.31
CA HIS A 60 3.58 -1.94 14.15
C HIS A 60 3.55 -2.32 12.67
N LEU A 61 3.56 -3.62 12.39
CA LEU A 61 3.50 -4.21 11.05
C LEU A 61 4.73 -3.92 10.18
N LEU A 62 5.85 -3.62 10.80
CA LEU A 62 7.15 -3.71 10.18
C LEU A 62 7.72 -5.11 10.46
N ASP A 63 8.42 -5.71 9.48
CA ASP A 63 9.11 -6.99 9.65
C ASP A 63 8.22 -8.18 10.05
N VAL A 64 6.96 -8.18 9.64
CA VAL A 64 6.01 -9.27 9.86
C VAL A 64 5.82 -10.08 8.58
N ALA A 65 5.61 -11.40 8.72
CA ALA A 65 5.47 -12.27 7.55
C ALA A 65 4.11 -12.14 6.88
N ASP A 66 3.07 -11.85 7.67
CA ASP A 66 1.68 -11.86 7.20
C ASP A 66 0.92 -10.65 7.77
N PRO A 67 0.86 -9.54 7.02
CA PRO A 67 0.37 -8.28 7.54
C PRO A 67 -1.16 -8.15 7.60
N GLU A 68 -1.91 -8.89 6.77
CA GLU A 68 -3.36 -8.71 6.69
C GLU A 68 -4.08 -9.16 7.95
N GLU A 69 -3.66 -10.28 8.55
CA GLU A 69 -4.23 -10.79 9.80
C GLU A 69 -3.80 -9.98 11.04
N GLN A 70 -2.66 -9.28 10.97
CA GLN A 70 -2.07 -8.58 12.10
C GLN A 70 -2.53 -7.13 12.25
N LEU A 71 -3.14 -6.53 11.22
CA LEU A 71 -3.51 -5.13 11.22
C LEU A 71 -4.59 -4.81 12.26
N ASP A 72 -5.63 -5.62 12.32
CA ASP A 72 -6.68 -5.50 13.35
C ASP A 72 -6.15 -5.81 14.74
N ALA A 73 -5.33 -6.86 14.89
CA ALA A 73 -4.73 -7.23 16.16
C ALA A 73 -3.83 -6.13 16.75
N ALA A 74 -3.04 -5.45 15.90
CA ALA A 74 -2.21 -4.33 16.32
C ALA A 74 -3.07 -3.15 16.85
N LEU A 75 -4.14 -2.80 16.14
CA LEU A 75 -5.05 -1.73 16.56
C LEU A 75 -5.80 -2.07 17.85
N ASP A 76 -6.16 -3.33 18.04
CA ASP A 76 -6.81 -3.79 19.27
C ASP A 76 -5.85 -3.76 20.46
N ASP A 77 -4.58 -4.16 20.26
CA ASP A 77 -3.57 -4.07 21.30
C ASP A 77 -3.30 -2.62 21.71
N ILE A 78 -3.11 -1.70 20.76
CA ILE A 78 -2.94 -0.28 21.02
C ILE A 78 -4.14 0.28 21.82
N GLY A 79 -5.36 -0.09 21.40
CA GLY A 79 -6.57 0.37 22.07
C GLY A 79 -6.76 -0.18 23.47
N ARG A 80 -6.36 -1.44 23.77
CA ARG A 80 -6.37 -1.97 25.13
C ARG A 80 -5.43 -1.21 26.07
N ARG A 81 -4.36 -0.65 25.52
CA ARG A 81 -3.41 0.20 26.27
C ARG A 81 -3.87 1.66 26.38
N GLY A 82 -5.07 2.00 25.87
CA GLY A 82 -5.63 3.35 25.93
C GLY A 82 -4.89 4.37 25.09
N LYS A 83 -4.08 3.94 24.11
CA LYS A 83 -3.29 4.84 23.28
C LYS A 83 -3.99 5.19 21.96
N PRO A 84 -3.78 6.41 21.44
CA PRO A 84 -4.16 6.75 20.08
C PRO A 84 -3.38 5.92 19.05
N ALA A 85 -4.02 5.56 17.96
CA ALA A 85 -3.40 4.83 16.84
C ALA A 85 -3.41 5.68 15.57
N ILE A 86 -2.25 5.77 14.92
CA ILE A 86 -2.07 6.45 13.62
C ILE A 86 -1.79 5.37 12.56
N VAL A 87 -2.65 5.24 11.56
CA VAL A 87 -2.39 4.39 10.40
C VAL A 87 -1.68 5.23 9.34
N ALA A 88 -0.45 4.86 8.98
CA ALA A 88 0.33 5.57 7.97
C ALA A 88 0.72 4.62 6.82
N GLY A 89 0.35 4.95 5.59
CA GLY A 89 0.73 4.08 4.48
C GLY A 89 0.31 4.52 3.08
N GLY A 90 0.83 3.78 2.11
CA GLY A 90 0.57 4.00 0.68
C GLY A 90 -0.21 2.88 0.01
N THR A 91 -0.59 1.82 0.73
CA THR A 91 -1.36 0.70 0.18
C THR A 91 -2.86 0.94 0.40
N GLY A 92 -3.49 1.61 -0.56
CA GLY A 92 -4.90 2.01 -0.46
C GLY A 92 -5.86 0.85 -0.21
N LEU A 93 -5.58 -0.34 -0.78
CA LEU A 93 -6.41 -1.52 -0.53
C LEU A 93 -6.39 -1.93 0.95
N TRP A 94 -5.25 -1.86 1.62
CA TRP A 94 -5.15 -2.19 3.05
C TRP A 94 -5.89 -1.19 3.92
N ILE A 95 -5.76 0.10 3.62
CA ILE A 95 -6.50 1.16 4.32
C ILE A 95 -8.01 0.95 4.12
N ARG A 96 -8.45 0.65 2.89
CA ARG A 96 -9.86 0.38 2.61
C ARG A 96 -10.35 -0.87 3.36
N ALA A 97 -9.59 -1.97 3.32
CA ALA A 97 -9.94 -3.20 4.03
C ALA A 97 -10.01 -3.00 5.54
N LEU A 98 -9.10 -2.19 6.10
CA LEU A 98 -9.13 -1.82 7.51
C LEU A 98 -10.41 -1.06 7.87
N LEU A 99 -10.74 -0.03 7.10
CA LEU A 99 -11.86 0.86 7.41
C LEU A 99 -13.23 0.21 7.18
N HIS A 100 -13.35 -0.64 6.17
CA HIS A 100 -14.64 -1.17 5.69
C HIS A 100 -14.76 -2.70 5.79
N GLY A 101 -13.70 -3.40 6.18
CA GLY A 101 -13.63 -4.85 6.09
C GLY A 101 -13.22 -5.35 4.70
N LEU A 102 -12.90 -6.64 4.63
CA LEU A 102 -12.66 -7.33 3.36
C LEU A 102 -13.98 -7.82 2.77
N LEU A 103 -14.00 -7.91 1.46
CA LEU A 103 -15.06 -8.56 0.72
C LEU A 103 -15.12 -10.05 1.12
N ASP A 104 -16.29 -10.55 1.44
CA ASP A 104 -16.51 -11.98 1.67
C ASP A 104 -16.48 -12.71 0.32
N ALA A 105 -15.28 -13.05 -0.10
CA ALA A 105 -15.01 -13.75 -1.35
C ALA A 105 -14.00 -14.88 -1.11
N PRO A 106 -14.10 -15.99 -1.86
CA PRO A 106 -13.21 -17.11 -1.72
C PRO A 106 -11.73 -16.70 -1.77
N GLY A 107 -10.89 -17.34 -0.99
CA GLY A 107 -9.44 -17.19 -1.04
C GLY A 107 -8.86 -17.58 -2.41
N ALA A 108 -7.56 -17.40 -2.55
CA ALA A 108 -6.85 -17.77 -3.77
C ALA A 108 -6.77 -19.29 -3.93
N SER A 109 -7.09 -19.83 -5.12
CA SER A 109 -6.89 -21.22 -5.47
C SER A 109 -5.66 -21.38 -6.37
N PRO A 110 -4.55 -21.96 -5.85
CA PRO A 110 -3.35 -22.19 -6.66
C PRO A 110 -3.62 -23.07 -7.88
N GLN A 111 -4.49 -24.06 -7.74
CA GLN A 111 -4.85 -24.99 -8.82
C GLN A 111 -5.60 -24.25 -9.95
N PHE A 112 -6.62 -23.47 -9.59
CA PHE A 112 -7.37 -22.67 -10.55
C PHE A 112 -6.47 -21.69 -11.29
N ARG A 113 -5.61 -20.98 -10.55
CA ARG A 113 -4.67 -20.00 -11.13
C ARG A 113 -3.65 -20.65 -12.06
N ALA A 114 -3.16 -21.86 -11.71
CA ALA A 114 -2.25 -22.60 -12.58
C ALA A 114 -2.92 -22.97 -13.89
N ALA A 115 -4.14 -23.52 -13.84
CA ALA A 115 -4.90 -23.85 -15.05
C ALA A 115 -5.19 -22.61 -15.92
N LEU A 116 -5.62 -21.51 -15.28
CA LEU A 116 -5.94 -20.26 -15.99
C LEU A 116 -4.70 -19.62 -16.65
N ARG A 117 -3.50 -19.80 -16.06
CA ARG A 117 -2.25 -19.32 -16.70
C ARG A 117 -1.89 -20.08 -17.96
N LEU A 118 -2.07 -21.39 -17.98
CA LEU A 118 -1.90 -22.18 -19.21
C LEU A 118 -2.89 -21.72 -20.32
N GLU A 119 -4.12 -21.45 -19.91
CA GLU A 119 -5.13 -20.92 -20.82
C GLU A 119 -4.76 -19.51 -21.33
N LEU A 120 -4.25 -18.65 -20.44
CA LEU A 120 -3.74 -17.32 -20.77
C LEU A 120 -2.57 -17.35 -21.75
N GLU A 121 -1.65 -18.30 -21.60
CA GLU A 121 -0.51 -18.47 -22.51
C GLU A 121 -0.99 -18.94 -23.90
N ARG A 122 -2.00 -19.78 -23.96
CA ARG A 122 -2.54 -20.31 -25.22
C ARG A 122 -3.45 -19.33 -25.96
N LEU A 123 -4.35 -18.63 -25.24
CA LEU A 123 -5.43 -17.85 -25.86
C LEU A 123 -5.23 -16.32 -25.73
N GLY A 124 -4.35 -15.89 -24.85
CA GLY A 124 -4.12 -14.48 -24.55
C GLY A 124 -5.16 -13.86 -23.61
N ALA A 125 -4.83 -12.67 -23.08
CA ALA A 125 -5.69 -11.97 -22.12
C ALA A 125 -7.03 -11.51 -22.70
N PRO A 126 -7.15 -11.07 -23.97
CA PRO A 126 -8.44 -10.69 -24.54
C PRO A 126 -9.46 -11.83 -24.58
N ALA A 127 -9.03 -13.08 -24.80
CA ALA A 127 -9.94 -14.23 -24.80
C ALA A 127 -10.49 -14.51 -23.37
N LEU A 128 -9.65 -14.42 -22.36
CA LEU A 128 -10.08 -14.53 -20.97
C LEU A 128 -10.97 -13.37 -20.55
N HIS A 129 -10.74 -12.18 -21.06
CA HIS A 129 -11.62 -11.02 -20.84
C HIS A 129 -13.00 -11.25 -21.49
N ALA A 130 -13.05 -11.81 -22.70
CA ALA A 130 -14.33 -12.19 -23.33
C ALA A 130 -15.09 -13.25 -22.51
N ARG A 131 -14.38 -14.24 -21.94
CA ARG A 131 -14.96 -15.19 -20.98
C ARG A 131 -15.47 -14.50 -19.72
N LEU A 132 -14.72 -13.53 -19.18
CA LEU A 132 -15.18 -12.73 -18.03
C LEU A 132 -16.49 -12.00 -18.39
N ALA A 133 -16.62 -11.43 -19.57
CA ALA A 133 -17.83 -10.72 -20.00
C ALA A 133 -19.08 -11.62 -20.00
N GLN A 134 -18.92 -12.94 -20.18
CA GLN A 134 -20.03 -13.89 -20.13
C GLN A 134 -20.51 -14.18 -18.70
N VAL A 135 -19.62 -14.12 -17.71
CA VAL A 135 -19.93 -14.48 -16.32
C VAL A 135 -20.08 -13.26 -15.40
N ASP A 136 -19.46 -12.13 -15.77
CA ASP A 136 -19.49 -10.87 -15.01
C ASP A 136 -19.31 -9.68 -15.98
N ALA A 137 -20.37 -9.34 -16.71
CA ALA A 137 -20.35 -8.26 -17.69
C ALA A 137 -20.00 -6.89 -17.06
N GLU A 138 -20.45 -6.67 -15.82
CA GLU A 138 -20.19 -5.43 -15.08
C GLU A 138 -18.69 -5.30 -14.73
N ALA A 139 -18.06 -6.37 -14.26
CA ALA A 139 -16.62 -6.37 -14.02
C ALA A 139 -15.83 -6.24 -15.32
N ALA A 140 -16.24 -6.93 -16.39
CA ALA A 140 -15.59 -6.84 -17.70
C ALA A 140 -15.61 -5.42 -18.28
N ALA A 141 -16.72 -4.69 -18.10
CA ALA A 141 -16.81 -3.29 -18.55
C ALA A 141 -15.80 -2.34 -17.84
N ARG A 142 -15.37 -2.70 -16.63
CA ARG A 142 -14.43 -1.88 -15.83
C ARG A 142 -12.98 -2.35 -15.91
N ILE A 143 -12.76 -3.62 -16.23
CA ILE A 143 -11.44 -4.26 -16.30
C ILE A 143 -10.93 -4.16 -17.72
N LEU A 144 -9.72 -3.64 -17.91
CA LEU A 144 -9.12 -3.58 -19.25
C LEU A 144 -8.82 -5.00 -19.79
N PRO A 145 -8.97 -5.23 -21.10
CA PRO A 145 -8.75 -6.55 -21.70
C PRO A 145 -7.37 -7.18 -21.48
N ASN A 146 -6.37 -6.37 -21.16
CA ASN A 146 -5.00 -6.82 -20.86
C ASN A 146 -4.67 -6.86 -19.37
N ASP A 147 -5.62 -6.57 -18.46
CA ASP A 147 -5.40 -6.63 -17.02
C ASP A 147 -5.55 -8.08 -16.51
N LYS A 148 -4.51 -8.87 -16.77
CA LYS A 148 -4.45 -10.30 -16.44
C LYS A 148 -4.79 -10.59 -14.97
N VAL A 149 -4.32 -9.74 -14.05
CA VAL A 149 -4.48 -9.96 -12.60
C VAL A 149 -5.94 -9.79 -12.18
N ARG A 150 -6.61 -8.74 -12.67
CA ARG A 150 -8.02 -8.53 -12.34
C ARG A 150 -8.95 -9.50 -13.04
N ILE A 151 -8.64 -9.88 -14.29
CA ILE A 151 -9.36 -10.93 -15.02
C ILE A 151 -9.24 -12.27 -14.29
N GLU A 152 -8.01 -12.68 -13.90
CA GLU A 152 -7.75 -13.91 -13.12
C GLU A 152 -8.59 -13.91 -11.85
N ARG A 153 -8.56 -12.82 -11.07
CA ARG A 153 -9.29 -12.74 -9.81
C ARG A 153 -10.81 -12.80 -9.99
N ALA A 154 -11.37 -12.11 -10.97
CA ALA A 154 -12.81 -12.12 -11.21
C ALA A 154 -13.32 -13.50 -11.66
N LEU A 155 -12.59 -14.16 -12.56
CA LEU A 155 -12.89 -15.52 -13.00
C LEU A 155 -12.75 -16.54 -11.86
N GLU A 156 -11.71 -16.40 -11.02
CA GLU A 156 -11.48 -17.24 -9.84
C GLU A 156 -12.62 -17.14 -8.84
N VAL A 157 -13.04 -15.92 -8.50
CA VAL A 157 -14.16 -15.69 -7.57
C VAL A 157 -15.42 -16.33 -8.10
N HIS A 158 -15.77 -16.10 -9.37
CA HIS A 158 -16.95 -16.71 -9.98
C HIS A 158 -16.87 -18.25 -9.97
N ALA A 159 -15.72 -18.84 -10.32
CA ALA A 159 -15.56 -20.28 -10.35
C ALA A 159 -15.68 -20.95 -8.97
N LEU A 160 -15.25 -20.26 -7.91
CA LEU A 160 -15.22 -20.81 -6.55
C LEU A 160 -16.50 -20.52 -5.75
N SER A 161 -17.22 -19.41 -6.04
CA SER A 161 -18.42 -19.01 -5.30
C SER A 161 -19.72 -19.18 -6.07
N GLY A 162 -19.65 -19.37 -7.39
CA GLY A 162 -20.82 -19.32 -8.27
C GLY A 162 -21.39 -17.91 -8.49
N LYS A 163 -20.84 -16.87 -7.83
CA LYS A 163 -21.31 -15.49 -7.92
C LYS A 163 -20.34 -14.59 -8.68
N PRO A 164 -20.82 -13.63 -9.49
CA PRO A 164 -19.97 -12.59 -10.07
C PRO A 164 -19.25 -11.76 -9.01
N LEU A 165 -17.99 -11.38 -9.26
CA LEU A 165 -17.25 -10.50 -8.34
C LEU A 165 -17.95 -9.14 -8.18
N SER A 166 -18.55 -8.61 -9.25
CA SER A 166 -19.31 -7.36 -9.21
C SER A 166 -20.53 -7.43 -8.28
N GLU A 167 -21.21 -8.58 -8.22
CA GLU A 167 -22.34 -8.82 -7.30
C GLU A 167 -21.88 -8.78 -5.84
N LEU A 168 -20.81 -9.53 -5.49
CA LEU A 168 -20.24 -9.52 -4.15
C LEU A 168 -19.79 -8.11 -3.73
N GLN A 169 -19.19 -7.35 -4.67
CA GLN A 169 -18.80 -5.96 -4.43
C GLN A 169 -20.00 -5.04 -4.17
N ARG A 170 -21.13 -5.25 -4.84
CA ARG A 170 -22.38 -4.51 -4.58
C ARG A 170 -22.99 -4.88 -3.25
N GLU A 171 -23.00 -6.15 -2.88
CA GLU A 171 -23.51 -6.63 -1.59
C GLU A 171 -22.72 -6.01 -0.43
N HIS A 172 -21.39 -6.00 -0.53
CA HIS A 172 -20.50 -5.45 0.49
C HIS A 172 -20.59 -3.92 0.59
N ARG A 173 -20.78 -3.23 -0.54
CA ARG A 173 -20.85 -1.75 -0.71
C ARG A 173 -19.74 -0.94 -0.09
N PHE A 174 -18.85 -1.52 0.72
CA PHE A 174 -17.85 -0.82 1.53
C PHE A 174 -18.48 0.33 2.34
N ALA A 175 -19.74 0.21 2.73
CA ALA A 175 -20.53 1.28 3.35
C ALA A 175 -20.37 1.31 4.87
N ALA A 176 -20.18 0.16 5.50
CA ALA A 176 -20.02 0.07 6.94
C ALA A 176 -18.59 0.45 7.33
N LEU A 177 -18.47 1.51 8.12
CA LEU A 177 -17.19 1.86 8.75
C LEU A 177 -16.98 1.05 10.03
N ARG A 178 -15.81 0.45 10.20
CA ARG A 178 -15.38 -0.26 11.42
C ARG A 178 -14.79 0.68 12.46
N TYR A 179 -14.27 1.81 12.02
CA TYR A 179 -13.65 2.87 12.81
C TYR A 179 -14.29 4.22 12.48
N GLN A 180 -14.07 5.20 13.32
CA GLN A 180 -14.34 6.60 13.02
C GLN A 180 -13.04 7.22 12.48
N PRO A 181 -12.85 7.33 11.16
CA PRO A 181 -11.57 7.79 10.62
C PRO A 181 -11.51 9.30 10.50
N LEU A 182 -10.33 9.86 10.78
CA LEU A 182 -9.88 11.15 10.30
C LEU A 182 -8.82 10.88 9.24
N ILE A 183 -9.11 11.16 7.97
CA ILE A 183 -8.23 10.80 6.87
C ILE A 183 -7.50 12.04 6.38
N TRP A 184 -6.17 12.00 6.38
CA TRP A 184 -5.31 13.02 5.81
C TRP A 184 -4.58 12.45 4.59
N PHE A 185 -4.95 12.98 3.42
CA PHE A 185 -4.31 12.66 2.16
C PHE A 185 -3.19 13.66 1.87
N LEU A 186 -1.94 13.21 1.95
CA LEU A 186 -0.76 14.00 1.61
C LEU A 186 -0.49 13.89 0.11
N ASP A 187 -0.71 14.98 -0.61
CA ASP A 187 -0.45 15.07 -2.04
C ASP A 187 0.42 16.30 -2.38
N PRO A 188 1.73 16.25 -2.10
CA PRO A 188 2.62 17.38 -2.37
C PRO A 188 2.63 17.74 -3.86
N PRO A 189 3.04 18.98 -4.22
CA PRO A 189 3.23 19.40 -5.59
C PRO A 189 4.03 18.38 -6.40
N ARG A 190 3.66 18.23 -7.66
CA ARG A 190 4.21 17.18 -8.54
C ARG A 190 5.72 17.28 -8.69
N GLU A 191 6.24 18.47 -8.78
CA GLU A 191 7.66 18.79 -8.92
C GLU A 191 8.42 18.35 -7.67
N LEU A 192 7.95 18.72 -6.50
CA LEU A 192 8.53 18.33 -5.21
C LEU A 192 8.50 16.80 -5.02
N LEU A 193 7.40 16.14 -5.39
CA LEU A 193 7.30 14.68 -5.31
C LEU A 193 8.33 14.01 -6.24
N ARG A 194 8.55 14.57 -7.43
CA ARG A 194 9.53 14.10 -8.39
C ARG A 194 10.96 14.23 -7.86
N GLU A 195 11.30 15.39 -7.33
CA GLU A 195 12.60 15.66 -6.70
C GLU A 195 12.89 14.69 -5.54
N ARG A 196 11.90 14.47 -4.67
CA ARG A 196 12.02 13.54 -3.54
C ARG A 196 12.21 12.09 -3.98
N ILE A 197 11.48 11.65 -5.02
CA ILE A 197 11.64 10.31 -5.59
C ILE A 197 13.04 10.16 -6.18
N GLU A 198 13.53 11.16 -6.89
CA GLU A 198 14.86 11.15 -7.50
C GLU A 198 15.96 11.09 -6.44
N ALA A 199 15.93 12.00 -5.46
CA ALA A 199 16.90 12.04 -4.36
C ALA A 199 16.90 10.73 -3.56
N ARG A 200 15.74 10.16 -3.28
CA ARG A 200 15.61 8.88 -2.59
C ARG A 200 16.20 7.73 -3.42
N THR A 201 15.85 7.64 -4.71
CA THR A 201 16.37 6.58 -5.58
C THR A 201 17.91 6.64 -5.66
N ARG A 202 18.44 7.83 -5.83
CA ARG A 202 19.90 8.03 -5.84
C ARG A 202 20.56 7.54 -4.56
N ARG A 203 20.01 7.87 -3.38
CA ARG A 203 20.54 7.37 -2.09
C ARG A 203 20.49 5.85 -1.99
N MET A 204 19.37 5.22 -2.37
CA MET A 204 19.21 3.76 -2.33
C MET A 204 20.32 3.03 -3.09
N PHE A 205 20.74 3.57 -4.23
CA PHE A 205 21.81 3.00 -5.05
C PHE A 205 23.21 3.37 -4.53
N ALA A 206 23.41 4.60 -4.03
CA ALA A 206 24.71 5.07 -3.56
C ALA A 206 25.17 4.41 -2.26
N GLU A 207 24.25 4.18 -1.30
CA GLU A 207 24.57 3.64 0.04
C GLU A 207 24.84 2.12 0.05
N GLY A 208 24.62 1.44 -1.06
CA GLY A 208 24.88 0.01 -1.22
C GLY A 208 23.95 -0.92 -0.42
N ALA A 209 23.04 -0.39 0.39
CA ALA A 209 22.09 -1.18 1.17
C ALA A 209 21.16 -1.97 0.27
N LEU A 210 20.57 -1.33 -0.74
CA LEU A 210 19.71 -1.99 -1.73
C LEU A 210 20.44 -3.15 -2.44
N ARG A 211 21.73 -2.96 -2.76
CA ARG A 211 22.56 -4.00 -3.38
C ARG A 211 22.72 -5.20 -2.46
N ARG A 212 23.11 -4.99 -1.21
CA ARG A 212 23.26 -6.10 -0.23
C ARG A 212 21.97 -6.86 0.01
N GLU A 213 20.85 -6.15 0.17
CA GLU A 213 19.53 -6.75 0.31
C GLU A 213 19.16 -7.57 -0.94
N THR A 214 19.47 -7.07 -2.15
CA THR A 214 19.20 -7.78 -3.41
C THR A 214 20.06 -9.03 -3.55
N GLU A 215 21.35 -8.97 -3.23
CA GLU A 215 22.26 -10.12 -3.22
C GLU A 215 21.75 -11.21 -2.28
N TRP A 216 21.27 -10.82 -1.09
CA TRP A 216 20.66 -11.74 -0.14
C TRP A 216 19.36 -12.37 -0.67
N LEU A 217 18.49 -11.60 -1.35
CA LEU A 217 17.26 -12.12 -1.97
C LEU A 217 17.57 -13.12 -3.11
N VAL A 218 18.56 -12.79 -3.95
CA VAL A 218 18.99 -13.66 -5.06
C VAL A 218 19.55 -14.97 -4.54
N SER A 219 20.39 -14.94 -3.48
CA SER A 219 20.96 -16.15 -2.89
C SER A 219 19.91 -17.09 -2.30
N ARG A 220 18.73 -16.58 -1.95
CA ARG A 220 17.60 -17.36 -1.40
C ARG A 220 16.53 -17.74 -2.43
N GLY A 221 16.70 -17.36 -3.70
CA GLY A 221 15.69 -17.62 -4.72
C GLY A 221 14.36 -16.90 -4.46
N ALA A 222 14.36 -15.75 -3.78
CA ALA A 222 13.17 -15.02 -3.34
C ALA A 222 12.47 -14.28 -4.50
N ALA A 223 12.01 -15.00 -5.50
CA ALA A 223 11.46 -14.46 -6.75
C ALA A 223 10.28 -13.48 -6.56
N LYS A 224 9.49 -13.64 -5.50
CA LYS A 224 8.38 -12.70 -5.20
C LYS A 224 8.90 -11.34 -4.76
N ALA A 225 9.90 -11.33 -3.86
CA ALA A 225 10.49 -10.09 -3.35
C ALA A 225 11.25 -9.33 -4.43
N LEU A 226 11.87 -10.02 -5.39
CA LEU A 226 12.51 -9.41 -6.55
C LEU A 226 11.54 -8.69 -7.50
N LYS A 227 10.21 -8.82 -7.33
CA LYS A 227 9.22 -8.02 -8.08
C LYS A 227 9.00 -6.62 -7.49
N ILE A 228 9.42 -6.38 -6.27
CA ILE A 228 9.35 -5.08 -5.61
C ILE A 228 10.27 -4.10 -6.35
N ILE A 229 9.80 -2.86 -6.50
CA ILE A 229 10.53 -1.80 -7.21
C ILE A 229 11.87 -1.54 -6.52
N GLY A 230 12.93 -1.53 -7.30
CA GLY A 230 14.32 -1.39 -6.83
C GLY A 230 15.05 -2.73 -6.81
N TYR A 231 14.47 -3.77 -6.21
CA TYR A 231 15.14 -5.08 -6.10
C TYR A 231 15.27 -5.80 -7.45
N GLY A 232 14.23 -5.78 -8.27
CA GLY A 232 14.28 -6.42 -9.59
C GLY A 232 15.27 -5.74 -10.53
N GLU A 233 15.31 -4.42 -10.50
CA GLU A 233 16.25 -3.63 -11.28
C GLU A 233 17.68 -3.83 -10.79
N CYS A 234 17.87 -3.89 -9.48
CA CYS A 234 19.18 -4.15 -8.87
C CYS A 234 19.67 -5.58 -9.18
N ALA A 235 18.79 -6.58 -9.15
CA ALA A 235 19.12 -7.96 -9.52
C ALA A 235 19.55 -8.07 -11.00
N GLU A 236 18.90 -7.30 -11.89
CA GLU A 236 19.35 -7.20 -13.28
C GLU A 236 20.75 -6.56 -13.38
N ALA A 237 21.00 -5.48 -12.63
CA ALA A 237 22.30 -4.83 -12.60
C ALA A 237 23.43 -5.71 -12.03
N LEU A 238 23.14 -6.55 -11.04
CA LEU A 238 24.10 -7.55 -10.54
C LEU A 238 24.54 -8.52 -11.64
N ARG A 239 23.65 -8.84 -12.58
CA ARG A 239 23.93 -9.74 -13.69
C ARG A 239 24.59 -9.05 -14.89
N THR A 240 24.21 -7.80 -15.18
CA THR A 240 24.61 -7.08 -16.41
C THR A 240 25.72 -6.05 -16.19
N GLY A 241 25.92 -5.59 -14.94
CA GLY A 241 26.80 -4.47 -14.61
C GLY A 241 26.19 -3.08 -14.86
N ASP A 242 24.97 -2.99 -15.41
CA ASP A 242 24.36 -1.70 -15.77
C ASP A 242 23.56 -1.07 -14.62
N TRP A 243 24.28 -0.50 -13.67
CA TRP A 243 23.74 0.19 -12.50
C TRP A 243 22.99 1.48 -12.84
N ARG A 244 23.44 2.18 -13.90
CA ARG A 244 22.79 3.40 -14.37
C ARG A 244 21.36 3.11 -14.86
N MET A 245 21.22 2.11 -15.70
CA MET A 245 19.89 1.69 -16.20
C MET A 245 18.98 1.22 -15.06
N ALA A 246 19.52 0.49 -14.07
CA ALA A 246 18.77 0.04 -12.91
C ALA A 246 18.21 1.22 -12.11
N GLU A 247 19.03 2.24 -11.83
CA GLU A 247 18.59 3.45 -11.15
C GLU A 247 17.50 4.19 -11.94
N GLU A 248 17.69 4.41 -13.24
CA GLU A 248 16.72 5.07 -14.10
C GLU A 248 15.37 4.32 -14.15
N ARG A 249 15.39 3.00 -14.28
CA ARG A 249 14.18 2.17 -14.27
C ARG A 249 13.49 2.20 -12.92
N THR A 250 14.24 2.11 -11.82
CA THR A 250 13.69 2.23 -10.45
C THR A 250 12.98 3.56 -10.26
N ARG A 251 13.62 4.68 -10.64
CA ARG A 251 13.04 6.01 -10.59
C ARG A 251 11.74 6.10 -11.40
N SER A 252 11.75 5.61 -12.63
CA SER A 252 10.60 5.62 -13.54
C SER A 252 9.44 4.77 -13.00
N ARG A 253 9.71 3.58 -12.46
CA ARG A 253 8.69 2.70 -11.87
C ARG A 253 8.13 3.29 -10.59
N THR A 254 8.97 3.88 -9.73
CA THR A 254 8.53 4.58 -8.50
C THR A 254 7.62 5.74 -8.83
N TRP A 255 7.95 6.55 -9.84
CA TRP A 255 7.10 7.63 -10.31
C TRP A 255 5.73 7.12 -10.81
N ARG A 256 5.70 6.06 -11.60
CA ARG A 256 4.44 5.45 -12.06
C ARG A 256 3.63 4.89 -10.88
N TYR A 257 4.30 4.33 -9.88
CA TYR A 257 3.65 3.86 -8.66
C TYR A 257 3.02 5.02 -7.88
N ALA A 258 3.78 6.11 -7.66
CA ALA A 258 3.27 7.30 -6.99
C ALA A 258 2.04 7.89 -7.71
N LYS A 259 2.03 7.94 -9.05
CA LYS A 259 0.86 8.37 -9.82
C LYS A 259 -0.37 7.49 -9.56
N ARG A 260 -0.20 6.17 -9.52
CA ARG A 260 -1.31 5.25 -9.21
C ARG A 260 -1.86 5.47 -7.80
N GLN A 261 -0.98 5.70 -6.82
CA GLN A 261 -1.40 6.02 -5.45
C GLN A 261 -2.15 7.34 -5.38
N ARG A 262 -1.69 8.41 -6.06
CA ARG A 262 -2.41 9.68 -6.16
C ARG A 262 -3.83 9.50 -6.72
N THR A 263 -3.95 8.79 -7.84
CA THR A 263 -5.27 8.51 -8.46
C THR A 263 -6.17 7.71 -7.52
N TRP A 264 -5.60 6.76 -6.79
CA TRP A 264 -6.36 5.97 -5.81
C TRP A 264 -6.88 6.86 -4.68
N PHE A 265 -6.00 7.60 -4.01
CA PHE A 265 -6.38 8.38 -2.83
C PHE A 265 -7.23 9.59 -3.17
N ALA A 266 -7.06 10.22 -4.31
CA ALA A 266 -7.95 11.29 -4.77
C ALA A 266 -9.42 10.83 -4.89
N ARG A 267 -9.63 9.54 -5.19
CA ARG A 267 -10.99 8.97 -5.24
C ARG A 267 -11.48 8.50 -3.87
N ASP A 268 -10.60 7.90 -3.06
CA ASP A 268 -11.00 7.16 -1.86
C ASP A 268 -10.84 7.97 -0.56
N ALA A 269 -9.93 8.92 -0.51
CA ALA A 269 -9.61 9.71 0.67
C ALA A 269 -10.16 11.16 0.61
N GLY A 270 -10.71 11.56 -0.53
CA GLY A 270 -11.22 12.91 -0.74
C GLY A 270 -10.14 13.94 -1.08
N ALA A 271 -10.38 15.21 -0.71
CA ALA A 271 -9.45 16.29 -0.99
C ALA A 271 -8.11 16.12 -0.25
N PRO A 272 -6.98 16.44 -0.89
CA PRO A 272 -5.69 16.42 -0.20
C PRO A 272 -5.59 17.53 0.84
N LEU A 273 -4.71 17.32 1.83
CA LEU A 273 -4.29 18.41 2.71
C LEU A 273 -3.63 19.52 1.89
N GLU A 274 -3.95 20.75 2.27
CA GLU A 274 -3.30 21.92 1.69
C GLU A 274 -1.78 21.88 1.90
N TRP A 275 -1.03 22.18 0.88
CA TRP A 275 0.42 22.15 0.90
C TRP A 275 1.04 23.56 0.73
N PRO A 276 2.05 23.92 1.54
CA PRO A 276 2.62 23.19 2.67
C PRO A 276 1.68 23.16 3.89
N PHE A 277 1.72 22.08 4.65
CA PHE A 277 0.95 21.96 5.88
C PHE A 277 1.77 22.33 7.12
N ASP A 278 1.11 22.86 8.14
CA ASP A 278 1.66 23.10 9.47
C ASP A 278 1.46 21.86 10.35
N ALA A 279 2.55 21.14 10.62
CA ALA A 279 2.51 19.93 11.46
C ALA A 279 2.02 20.20 12.88
N LEU A 280 2.31 21.37 13.46
CA LEU A 280 1.82 21.74 14.80
C LEU A 280 0.31 21.96 14.79
N ARG A 281 -0.22 22.62 13.77
CA ARG A 281 -1.67 22.75 13.59
C ARG A 281 -2.33 21.39 13.43
N LEU A 282 -1.78 20.51 12.60
CA LEU A 282 -2.28 19.14 12.43
C LEU A 282 -2.24 18.34 13.74
N CYS A 283 -1.19 18.52 14.55
CA CYS A 283 -1.09 17.89 15.86
C CYS A 283 -2.23 18.32 16.80
N ARG A 284 -2.51 19.63 16.86
CA ARG A 284 -3.63 20.17 17.66
C ARG A 284 -4.99 19.62 17.15
N LEU A 285 -5.19 19.55 15.85
CA LEU A 285 -6.41 19.00 15.26
C LEU A 285 -6.59 17.52 15.59
N ALA A 286 -5.52 16.73 15.49
CA ALA A 286 -5.55 15.30 15.84
C ALA A 286 -5.80 15.09 17.34
N GLY A 287 -5.17 15.87 18.21
CA GLY A 287 -5.39 15.82 19.66
C GLY A 287 -6.86 16.06 20.01
N ARG A 288 -7.42 17.18 19.56
CA ARG A 288 -8.85 17.49 19.73
C ARG A 288 -9.76 16.39 19.17
N TRP A 289 -9.39 15.83 18.00
CA TRP A 289 -10.12 14.72 17.41
C TRP A 289 -10.16 13.50 18.32
N TYR A 290 -9.03 13.09 18.91
CA TYR A 290 -9.00 11.97 19.86
C TYR A 290 -9.76 12.26 21.13
N GLU A 291 -9.82 13.51 21.60
CA GLU A 291 -10.58 13.95 22.79
C GLU A 291 -12.09 14.06 22.56
N GLY A 292 -12.55 14.02 21.30
CA GLY A 292 -13.98 14.02 21.04
C GLY A 292 -14.50 15.11 20.12
N ALA A 293 -13.67 16.06 19.70
CA ALA A 293 -14.10 17.12 18.80
C ALA A 293 -14.46 16.60 17.39
N PRO A 294 -15.30 17.28 16.63
CA PRO A 294 -15.58 16.93 15.24
C PRO A 294 -14.36 17.17 14.33
N ALA A 295 -14.29 16.47 13.20
CA ALA A 295 -13.16 16.51 12.27
C ALA A 295 -12.91 17.88 11.61
N GLY A 296 -13.84 18.83 11.67
CA GLY A 296 -13.83 20.11 10.95
C GLY A 296 -13.90 21.36 11.85
N GLY A 297 -13.60 21.27 13.13
CA GLY A 297 -13.53 22.47 13.99
C GLY A 297 -12.21 23.23 13.78
N GLU A 298 -12.27 24.56 13.52
CA GLU A 298 -11.13 25.47 13.50
C GLU A 298 -10.30 25.44 14.78
#